data_625b6c1d3caf857c58478e9f7a57c4cb
#
_entry.id   625b6c1d3caf857c58478e9f7a57c4cb
#
_cell.length_a   1.000
_cell.length_b   1.000
_cell.length_c   1.000
_cell.angle_alpha   90.00
_cell.angle_beta   90.00
_cell.angle_gamma   90.00
#
_symmetry.space_group_name_H-M   'P 1'
#
loop_
_entity.id
_entity.type
_entity.pdbx_description
1 polymer ?
#
loop_
_entity_poly.entity_id
_entity_poly.type
_entity_poly.pdbx_seq_one_letter_code
_entity_poly.pdbx_strand_id
1 'polypeptide(L)'
;TSTNHGSSIVLKDPKPEDLLIIGSHNIGNLGRDSVDCSGFVLDIDSLPTLNDAEVEALIVSVRSRMAPGSLVILSDRVDRVDELARRCKELELDGILVDTISLDSAGPTVALPRIGMANKRHRISETGGFVLIRLNGKTNPKTLLIAKSAGIDAVVSPELDSSDLDFDSRLRGLLREMGLSSISSTNRSNIRALDHNVAMQTGLRLVGLERPLPTWTRGD
;
A
#
# COMPACT_ATOMS: atom_id res chain seq x y z
N THR A 1 0.87 -24.38 21.22
CA THR A 1 1.81 -23.38 21.72
C THR A 1 1.78 -22.20 20.79
N SER A 2 0.96 -21.25 21.17
CA SER A 2 0.72 -19.97 20.48
C SER A 2 1.92 -19.06 20.74
N THR A 3 2.70 -18.76 19.71
CA THR A 3 3.73 -17.74 19.79
C THR A 3 3.10 -16.38 19.45
N ASN A 4 2.78 -15.63 20.51
CA ASN A 4 2.48 -14.22 20.43
C ASN A 4 3.71 -13.45 19.92
N HIS A 5 3.72 -13.07 18.64
CA HIS A 5 4.60 -12.02 18.14
C HIS A 5 3.92 -10.65 18.28
N GLY A 6 3.66 -10.29 19.52
CA GLY A 6 3.37 -8.92 19.88
C GLY A 6 4.69 -8.15 19.96
N SER A 7 5.22 -7.68 18.87
CA SER A 7 6.25 -6.65 18.90
C SER A 7 5.57 -5.35 19.33
N SER A 8 5.59 -5.09 20.64
CA SER A 8 5.31 -3.75 21.14
C SER A 8 6.40 -2.83 20.60
N ILE A 9 6.06 -2.10 19.52
CA ILE A 9 6.86 -0.96 19.11
C ILE A 9 6.69 0.06 20.22
N VAL A 10 7.62 0.05 21.17
CA VAL A 10 7.81 1.17 22.08
C VAL A 10 8.18 2.32 21.17
N LEU A 11 7.34 3.36 21.14
CA LEU A 11 7.63 4.62 20.49
C LEU A 11 8.88 5.21 21.16
N LYS A 12 10.05 4.80 20.69
CA LYS A 12 11.27 5.57 20.89
C LYS A 12 11.15 6.77 19.98
N ASP A 13 11.34 7.95 20.52
CA ASP A 13 11.24 9.25 19.89
C ASP A 13 11.24 9.18 18.35
N PRO A 14 10.08 9.31 17.69
CA PRO A 14 10.00 9.22 16.24
C PRO A 14 10.85 10.34 15.65
N LYS A 15 11.55 10.03 14.58
CA LYS A 15 12.31 11.05 13.84
C LYS A 15 11.38 11.82 12.91
N PRO A 16 11.74 13.04 12.53
CA PRO A 16 10.94 13.86 11.60
C PRO A 16 10.61 13.18 10.28
N GLU A 17 11.47 12.27 9.80
CA GLU A 17 11.26 11.48 8.57
C GLU A 17 10.39 10.25 8.73
N ASP A 18 10.02 9.85 9.96
CA ASP A 18 9.28 8.62 10.20
C ASP A 18 7.77 8.78 9.93
N LEU A 19 7.14 7.70 9.48
CA LEU A 19 5.69 7.52 9.50
C LEU A 19 5.30 6.69 10.71
N LEU A 20 4.44 7.25 11.56
CA LEU A 20 3.97 6.59 12.78
C LEU A 20 2.76 5.73 12.50
N ILE A 21 2.83 4.43 12.77
CA ILE A 21 1.67 3.53 12.65
C ILE A 21 0.87 3.56 13.95
N ILE A 22 -0.41 3.93 13.85
CA ILE A 22 -1.36 4.02 14.95
C ILE A 22 -2.39 2.92 14.82
N GLY A 23 -2.42 2.03 15.78
CA GLY A 23 -3.38 0.94 15.91
C GLY A 23 -3.96 0.86 17.32
N SER A 24 -4.81 -0.13 17.59
CA SER A 24 -5.50 -0.32 18.88
C SER A 24 -4.55 -0.39 20.08
N HIS A 25 -3.34 -0.90 19.87
CA HIS A 25 -2.34 -1.10 20.93
C HIS A 25 -1.60 0.17 21.36
N ASN A 26 -1.60 1.22 20.54
CA ASN A 26 -0.84 2.44 20.82
C ASN A 26 -1.65 3.74 20.73
N ILE A 27 -2.92 3.68 20.33
CA ILE A 27 -3.78 4.86 20.21
C ILE A 27 -3.94 5.62 21.54
N GLY A 28 -3.99 4.88 22.65
CA GLY A 28 -4.06 5.46 24.00
C GLY A 28 -2.74 6.08 24.48
N ASN A 29 -1.63 5.72 23.85
CA ASN A 29 -0.28 6.16 24.19
C ASN A 29 0.17 7.40 23.41
N LEU A 30 -0.67 7.88 22.48
CA LEU A 30 -0.45 9.19 21.88
C LEU A 30 -0.52 10.23 23.01
N GLY A 31 0.64 10.61 23.53
CA GLY A 31 0.77 11.59 24.61
C GLY A 31 0.04 12.89 24.29
N ARG A 32 -0.01 13.79 25.28
CA ARG A 32 -0.58 15.14 25.08
C ARG A 32 0.34 16.04 24.28
N ASP A 33 1.59 15.64 24.13
CA ASP A 33 2.62 16.41 23.45
C ASP A 33 2.54 16.18 21.94
N SER A 34 2.89 17.19 21.16
CA SER A 34 2.98 17.08 19.71
C SER A 34 4.08 16.10 19.31
N VAL A 35 3.76 15.23 18.36
CA VAL A 35 4.73 14.27 17.80
C VAL A 35 5.32 14.86 16.52
N ASP A 36 6.63 15.01 16.49
CA ASP A 36 7.37 15.48 15.32
C ASP A 36 7.71 14.30 14.42
N CYS A 37 6.86 14.06 13.42
CA CYS A 37 7.08 13.03 12.40
C CYS A 37 6.43 13.47 11.06
N SER A 38 6.85 12.85 9.96
CA SER A 38 6.34 13.16 8.61
C SER A 38 4.83 12.88 8.45
N GLY A 39 4.27 12.00 9.26
CA GLY A 39 2.86 11.67 9.19
C GLY A 39 2.52 10.44 10.00
N PHE A 40 1.29 10.01 9.90
CA PHE A 40 0.84 8.80 10.56
C PHE A 40 -0.02 7.92 9.63
N VAL A 41 0.02 6.65 9.93
CA VAL A 41 -0.79 5.62 9.30
C VAL A 41 -1.78 5.12 10.33
N LEU A 42 -3.08 5.35 10.11
CA LEU A 42 -4.13 4.83 10.97
C LEU A 42 -4.51 3.42 10.49
N ASP A 43 -4.18 2.42 11.29
CA ASP A 43 -4.46 1.02 10.98
C ASP A 43 -5.86 0.62 11.44
N ILE A 44 -6.83 0.68 10.51
CA ILE A 44 -8.25 0.43 10.80
C ILE A 44 -8.49 -1.05 11.12
N ASP A 45 -7.78 -1.99 10.51
CA ASP A 45 -7.95 -3.42 10.77
C ASP A 45 -7.63 -3.80 12.21
N SER A 46 -6.70 -3.08 12.85
CA SER A 46 -6.36 -3.27 14.26
C SER A 46 -7.33 -2.60 15.25
N LEU A 47 -8.24 -1.75 14.77
CA LEU A 47 -9.21 -1.05 15.59
C LEU A 47 -10.53 -1.83 15.66
N PRO A 48 -11.35 -1.65 16.71
CA PRO A 48 -12.71 -2.17 16.73
C PRO A 48 -13.47 -1.61 15.52
N THR A 49 -14.51 -2.33 15.08
CA THR A 49 -15.31 -1.92 13.93
C THR A 49 -15.84 -0.50 14.13
N LEU A 50 -15.27 0.45 13.37
CA LEU A 50 -15.62 1.85 13.42
C LEU A 50 -16.50 2.22 12.23
N ASN A 51 -17.52 3.03 12.47
CA ASN A 51 -18.26 3.69 11.39
C ASN A 51 -17.47 4.90 10.87
N ASP A 52 -17.91 5.49 9.76
CA ASP A 52 -17.19 6.59 9.11
C ASP A 52 -17.04 7.81 10.00
N ALA A 53 -18.05 8.14 10.83
CA ALA A 53 -17.98 9.28 11.76
C ALA A 53 -16.95 9.05 12.89
N GLU A 54 -16.83 7.83 13.37
CA GLU A 54 -15.83 7.45 14.37
C GLU A 54 -14.41 7.50 13.80
N VAL A 55 -14.24 7.06 12.56
CA VAL A 55 -12.95 7.18 11.84
C VAL A 55 -12.58 8.65 11.65
N GLU A 56 -13.52 9.49 11.24
CA GLU A 56 -13.32 10.93 11.09
C GLU A 56 -12.93 11.59 12.41
N ALA A 57 -13.67 11.32 13.49
CA ALA A 57 -13.37 11.84 14.82
C ALA A 57 -11.97 11.43 15.31
N LEU A 58 -11.57 10.19 15.01
CA LEU A 58 -10.24 9.70 15.35
C LEU A 58 -9.15 10.43 14.56
N ILE A 59 -9.34 10.63 13.26
CA ILE A 59 -8.42 11.39 12.41
C ILE A 59 -8.25 12.81 12.92
N VAL A 60 -9.34 13.49 13.25
CA VAL A 60 -9.31 14.84 13.83
C VAL A 60 -8.53 14.85 15.14
N SER A 61 -8.79 13.88 16.01
CA SER A 61 -8.08 13.74 17.30
C SER A 61 -6.58 13.53 17.10
N VAL A 62 -6.17 12.71 16.14
CA VAL A 62 -4.75 12.46 15.85
C VAL A 62 -4.12 13.68 15.21
N ARG A 63 -4.75 14.28 14.20
CA ARG A 63 -4.26 15.51 13.53
C ARG A 63 -3.99 16.66 14.52
N SER A 64 -4.82 16.82 15.54
CA SER A 64 -4.64 17.86 16.55
C SER A 64 -3.37 17.73 17.39
N ARG A 65 -2.72 16.57 17.34
CA ARG A 65 -1.50 16.24 18.09
C ARG A 65 -0.25 16.15 17.22
N MET A 66 -0.41 16.27 15.92
CA MET A 66 0.67 16.17 14.95
C MET A 66 1.14 17.56 14.51
N ALA A 67 2.36 17.62 14.00
CA ALA A 67 2.87 18.85 13.40
C ALA A 67 1.99 19.26 12.20
N PRO A 68 1.79 20.57 11.97
CA PRO A 68 1.05 21.04 10.80
C PRO A 68 1.69 20.52 9.49
N GLY A 69 0.88 19.97 8.60
CA GLY A 69 1.34 19.41 7.33
C GLY A 69 1.77 17.96 7.38
N SER A 70 1.64 17.28 8.54
CA SER A 70 1.87 15.85 8.63
C SER A 70 0.89 15.07 7.76
N LEU A 71 1.40 14.04 7.07
CA LEU A 71 0.60 13.17 6.21
C LEU A 71 -0.36 12.30 7.04
N VAL A 72 -1.55 12.07 6.51
CA VAL A 72 -2.57 11.19 7.10
C VAL A 72 -2.88 10.08 6.11
N ILE A 73 -2.56 8.86 6.48
CA ILE A 73 -2.71 7.67 5.66
C ILE A 73 -3.63 6.69 6.39
N LEU A 74 -4.60 6.11 5.70
CA LEU A 74 -5.39 4.99 6.23
C LEU A 74 -4.77 3.66 5.82
N SER A 75 -4.79 2.68 6.74
CA SER A 75 -4.36 1.32 6.47
C SER A 75 -5.50 0.33 6.73
N ASP A 76 -5.68 -0.61 5.81
CA ASP A 76 -6.58 -1.76 5.96
C ASP A 76 -6.09 -2.92 5.09
N ARG A 77 -6.73 -4.06 5.21
CA ARG A 77 -6.43 -5.25 4.42
C ARG A 77 -6.86 -5.08 2.97
N VAL A 78 -6.22 -5.85 2.10
CA VAL A 78 -6.45 -5.81 0.65
C VAL A 78 -7.88 -6.20 0.23
N ASP A 79 -8.57 -7.04 1.00
CA ASP A 79 -9.96 -7.42 0.73
C ASP A 79 -10.93 -6.25 0.88
N ARG A 80 -10.56 -5.22 1.64
CA ARG A 80 -11.32 -3.98 1.84
C ARG A 80 -10.78 -2.77 1.08
N VAL A 81 -9.90 -2.98 0.11
CA VAL A 81 -9.20 -1.88 -0.58
C VAL A 81 -10.13 -0.87 -1.25
N ASP A 82 -11.27 -1.30 -1.79
CA ASP A 82 -12.25 -0.37 -2.40
C ASP A 82 -12.88 0.55 -1.35
N GLU A 83 -13.23 0.01 -0.19
CA GLU A 83 -13.77 0.77 0.93
C GLU A 83 -12.72 1.72 1.52
N LEU A 84 -11.49 1.24 1.68
CA LEU A 84 -10.35 2.05 2.13
C LEU A 84 -10.11 3.24 1.19
N ALA A 85 -10.14 2.99 -0.12
CA ALA A 85 -9.94 4.02 -1.14
C ALA A 85 -11.11 5.03 -1.16
N ARG A 86 -12.35 4.57 -0.96
CA ARG A 86 -13.52 5.44 -0.82
C ARG A 86 -13.36 6.38 0.37
N ARG A 87 -13.06 5.83 1.57
CA ARG A 87 -12.85 6.60 2.79
C ARG A 87 -11.72 7.61 2.66
N CYS A 88 -10.60 7.20 2.07
CA CYS A 88 -9.48 8.09 1.80
C CYS A 88 -9.92 9.34 1.01
N LYS A 89 -10.72 9.13 -0.04
CA LYS A 89 -11.23 10.22 -0.87
C LYS A 89 -12.25 11.09 -0.14
N GLU A 90 -13.22 10.49 0.55
CA GLU A 90 -14.30 11.22 1.25
C GLU A 90 -13.79 12.04 2.42
N LEU A 91 -12.75 11.54 3.11
CA LEU A 91 -12.13 12.22 4.24
C LEU A 91 -10.92 13.10 3.84
N GLU A 92 -10.69 13.27 2.54
CA GLU A 92 -9.60 14.09 1.98
C GLU A 92 -8.25 13.78 2.61
N LEU A 93 -7.87 12.49 2.61
CA LEU A 93 -6.63 12.02 3.20
C LEU A 93 -5.50 11.96 2.17
N ASP A 94 -4.27 11.94 2.66
CA ASP A 94 -3.07 11.98 1.84
C ASP A 94 -2.75 10.63 1.16
N GLY A 95 -3.38 9.52 1.60
CA GLY A 95 -3.17 8.24 0.95
C GLY A 95 -3.71 7.04 1.69
N ILE A 96 -3.41 5.86 1.12
CA ILE A 96 -3.75 4.56 1.66
C ILE A 96 -2.51 3.67 1.77
N LEU A 97 -2.48 2.84 2.82
CA LEU A 97 -1.54 1.73 2.96
C LEU A 97 -2.33 0.42 2.97
N VAL A 98 -2.15 -0.39 1.94
CA VAL A 98 -2.86 -1.68 1.82
C VAL A 98 -2.01 -2.78 2.43
N ASP A 99 -2.53 -3.45 3.46
CA ASP A 99 -1.86 -4.56 4.11
C ASP A 99 -2.15 -5.88 3.39
N THR A 100 -1.09 -6.59 2.99
CA THR A 100 -1.18 -7.89 2.33
C THR A 100 -0.66 -9.04 3.20
N ILE A 101 -0.35 -8.78 4.48
CA ILE A 101 0.20 -9.77 5.40
C ILE A 101 -0.75 -10.95 5.60
N SER A 102 -2.05 -10.70 5.55
CA SER A 102 -3.11 -11.70 5.73
C SER A 102 -3.41 -12.54 4.48
N LEU A 103 -2.78 -12.25 3.33
CA LEU A 103 -3.00 -13.03 2.11
C LEU A 103 -2.20 -14.33 2.16
N ASP A 104 -2.93 -15.44 2.25
CA ASP A 104 -2.39 -16.76 2.00
C ASP A 104 -1.83 -16.85 0.57
N SER A 105 -1.02 -17.86 0.31
CA SER A 105 -0.26 -18.26 -0.87
C SER A 105 -0.56 -17.65 -2.26
N ALA A 106 -1.69 -17.00 -2.48
CA ALA A 106 -1.99 -16.28 -3.74
C ALA A 106 -1.11 -15.04 -3.95
N GLY A 107 -0.48 -14.57 -2.88
CA GLY A 107 0.59 -13.58 -2.89
C GLY A 107 0.25 -12.21 -3.44
N PRO A 108 1.26 -11.34 -3.50
CA PRO A 108 1.14 -9.95 -3.97
C PRO A 108 0.61 -9.85 -5.41
N THR A 109 0.82 -10.87 -6.23
CA THR A 109 0.48 -10.87 -7.66
C THR A 109 -1.01 -10.64 -7.93
N VAL A 110 -1.90 -11.14 -7.06
CA VAL A 110 -3.35 -10.93 -7.18
C VAL A 110 -3.78 -9.63 -6.51
N ALA A 111 -3.14 -9.28 -5.41
CA ALA A 111 -3.45 -8.07 -4.65
C ALA A 111 -3.14 -6.79 -5.43
N LEU A 112 -1.96 -6.73 -6.06
CA LEU A 112 -1.45 -5.53 -6.73
C LEU A 112 -2.39 -4.98 -7.82
N PRO A 113 -2.92 -5.80 -8.73
CA PRO A 113 -3.86 -5.28 -9.74
C PRO A 113 -5.18 -4.80 -9.14
N ARG A 114 -5.66 -5.43 -8.06
CA ARG A 114 -6.88 -5.01 -7.36
C ARG A 114 -6.68 -3.64 -6.72
N ILE A 115 -5.55 -3.42 -6.07
CA ILE A 115 -5.17 -2.12 -5.51
C ILE A 115 -5.10 -1.07 -6.63
N GLY A 116 -4.47 -1.39 -7.75
CA GLY A 116 -4.39 -0.48 -8.89
C GLY A 116 -5.74 -0.14 -9.50
N MET A 117 -6.70 -1.09 -9.50
CA MET A 117 -8.08 -0.80 -9.92
C MET A 117 -8.80 0.13 -8.94
N ALA A 118 -8.65 -0.08 -7.64
CA ALA A 118 -9.23 0.79 -6.61
C ALA A 118 -8.64 2.21 -6.70
N ASN A 119 -7.30 2.34 -6.83
CA ASN A 119 -6.64 3.62 -7.06
C ASN A 119 -7.24 4.36 -8.26
N LYS A 120 -7.39 3.68 -9.40
CA LYS A 120 -7.96 4.28 -10.61
C LYS A 120 -9.43 4.66 -10.43
N ARG A 121 -10.25 3.80 -9.81
CA ARG A 121 -11.68 4.04 -9.57
C ARG A 121 -11.90 5.27 -8.69
N HIS A 122 -11.14 5.38 -7.62
CA HIS A 122 -11.26 6.47 -6.65
C HIS A 122 -10.32 7.65 -6.94
N ARG A 123 -9.44 7.53 -7.96
CA ARG A 123 -8.56 8.58 -8.46
C ARG A 123 -7.58 9.11 -7.42
N ILE A 124 -7.11 8.24 -6.48
CA ILE A 124 -6.26 8.66 -5.35
C ILE A 124 -5.00 9.36 -5.86
N SER A 125 -4.20 8.70 -6.71
CA SER A 125 -2.97 9.29 -7.24
C SER A 125 -3.22 10.48 -8.17
N GLU A 126 -4.36 10.55 -8.84
CA GLU A 126 -4.72 11.68 -9.70
C GLU A 126 -5.04 12.95 -8.88
N THR A 127 -5.51 12.77 -7.64
CA THR A 127 -5.78 13.88 -6.71
C THR A 127 -4.58 14.23 -5.82
N GLY A 128 -3.42 13.62 -6.06
CA GLY A 128 -2.19 13.86 -5.31
C GLY A 128 -1.99 12.95 -4.09
N GLY A 129 -2.87 11.97 -3.88
CA GLY A 129 -2.73 11.00 -2.80
C GLY A 129 -1.75 9.88 -3.13
N PHE A 130 -1.25 9.22 -2.09
CA PHE A 130 -0.28 8.11 -2.18
C PHE A 130 -0.97 6.75 -2.02
N VAL A 131 -0.51 5.77 -2.79
CA VAL A 131 -0.91 4.38 -2.67
C VAL A 131 0.30 3.56 -2.26
N LEU A 132 0.25 3.04 -1.04
CA LEU A 132 1.31 2.26 -0.44
C LEU A 132 0.85 0.81 -0.27
N ILE A 133 1.80 -0.13 -0.27
CA ILE A 133 1.54 -1.54 0.03
C ILE A 133 2.50 -2.03 1.11
N ARG A 134 1.97 -2.76 2.09
CA ARG A 134 2.79 -3.50 3.06
C ARG A 134 2.87 -4.96 2.66
N LEU A 135 4.10 -5.44 2.47
CA LEU A 135 4.38 -6.83 2.15
C LEU A 135 4.89 -7.58 3.37
N ASN A 136 4.52 -8.86 3.47
CA ASN A 136 5.09 -9.77 4.45
C ASN A 136 6.31 -10.46 3.84
N GLY A 137 7.49 -10.00 4.18
CA GLY A 137 8.76 -10.58 3.72
C GLY A 137 9.63 -9.64 2.90
N LYS A 138 10.67 -10.21 2.32
CA LYS A 138 11.69 -9.46 1.58
C LYS A 138 11.15 -8.91 0.25
N THR A 139 11.42 -7.63 0.02
CA THR A 139 11.12 -7.00 -1.27
C THR A 139 12.29 -7.19 -2.23
N ASN A 140 12.01 -7.66 -3.43
CA ASN A 140 12.98 -7.79 -4.51
C ASN A 140 12.66 -6.81 -5.65
N PRO A 141 13.59 -6.54 -6.58
CA PRO A 141 13.40 -5.61 -7.68
C PRO A 141 12.18 -5.90 -8.58
N LYS A 142 11.84 -7.19 -8.80
CA LYS A 142 10.64 -7.57 -9.59
C LYS A 142 9.36 -7.15 -8.89
N THR A 143 9.26 -7.40 -7.58
CA THR A 143 8.08 -7.00 -6.78
C THR A 143 7.88 -5.50 -6.83
N LEU A 144 8.96 -4.71 -6.72
CA LEU A 144 8.89 -3.26 -6.82
C LEU A 144 8.40 -2.80 -8.20
N LEU A 145 8.89 -3.41 -9.30
CA LEU A 145 8.44 -3.09 -10.65
C LEU A 145 6.96 -3.46 -10.88
N ILE A 146 6.53 -4.62 -10.38
CA ILE A 146 5.13 -5.04 -10.47
C ILE A 146 4.24 -4.08 -9.69
N ALA A 147 4.64 -3.70 -8.46
CA ALA A 147 3.91 -2.74 -7.66
C ALA A 147 3.77 -1.39 -8.39
N LYS A 148 4.88 -0.85 -8.90
CA LYS A 148 4.85 0.41 -9.66
C LYS A 148 3.99 0.31 -10.91
N SER A 149 4.07 -0.81 -11.63
CA SER A 149 3.23 -1.07 -12.81
C SER A 149 1.73 -1.13 -12.47
N ALA A 150 1.40 -1.52 -11.26
CA ALA A 150 0.02 -1.53 -10.75
C ALA A 150 -0.46 -0.13 -10.29
N GLY A 151 0.40 0.88 -10.30
CA GLY A 151 0.08 2.24 -9.84
C GLY A 151 0.27 2.45 -8.33
N ILE A 152 1.16 1.67 -7.73
CA ILE A 152 1.54 1.80 -6.32
C ILE A 152 2.78 2.69 -6.23
N ASP A 153 2.78 3.62 -5.30
CA ASP A 153 3.84 4.63 -5.17
C ASP A 153 5.03 4.15 -4.35
N ALA A 154 4.78 3.37 -3.29
CA ALA A 154 5.84 2.79 -2.47
C ALA A 154 5.47 1.44 -1.89
N VAL A 155 6.50 0.66 -1.56
CA VAL A 155 6.41 -0.66 -0.93
C VAL A 155 7.03 -0.57 0.46
N VAL A 156 6.26 -0.94 1.47
CA VAL A 156 6.71 -1.09 2.86
C VAL A 156 7.01 -2.56 3.11
N SER A 157 8.23 -2.85 3.52
CA SER A 157 8.70 -4.22 3.77
C SER A 157 9.51 -4.25 5.07
N PRO A 158 9.36 -5.29 5.90
CA PRO A 158 10.15 -5.43 7.12
C PRO A 158 11.65 -5.60 6.82
N GLU A 159 11.97 -6.15 5.66
CA GLU A 159 13.34 -6.33 5.20
C GLU A 159 13.46 -5.98 3.72
N LEU A 160 14.35 -5.07 3.42
CA LEU A 160 14.97 -5.04 2.09
C LEU A 160 15.89 -6.26 2.02
N ASP A 161 15.95 -6.92 0.88
CA ASP A 161 16.95 -7.95 0.67
C ASP A 161 18.35 -7.30 0.61
N SER A 162 18.83 -6.90 1.79
CA SER A 162 20.13 -6.23 1.96
C SER A 162 21.32 -7.16 1.71
N SER A 163 21.10 -8.46 1.58
CA SER A 163 22.08 -9.37 1.00
C SER A 163 22.33 -9.07 -0.49
N ASP A 164 21.47 -8.29 -1.10
CA ASP A 164 21.62 -7.75 -2.44
C ASP A 164 22.34 -6.39 -2.39
N LEU A 165 23.66 -6.45 -2.19
CA LEU A 165 24.57 -5.36 -2.58
C LEU A 165 24.34 -4.93 -4.05
N ASP A 166 23.45 -5.64 -4.74
CA ASP A 166 23.17 -5.55 -6.16
C ASP A 166 21.69 -5.19 -6.48
N PHE A 167 20.87 -4.81 -5.47
CA PHE A 167 19.45 -4.48 -5.70
C PHE A 167 19.29 -3.44 -6.81
N ASP A 168 20.05 -2.36 -6.74
CA ASP A 168 20.02 -1.29 -7.74
C ASP A 168 20.51 -1.75 -9.12
N SER A 169 21.54 -2.57 -9.19
CA SER A 169 22.06 -3.12 -10.44
C SER A 169 21.02 -4.05 -11.09
N ARG A 170 20.41 -4.93 -10.30
CA ARG A 170 19.33 -5.82 -10.77
C ARG A 170 18.11 -5.05 -11.21
N LEU A 171 17.70 -4.01 -10.46
CA LEU A 171 16.59 -3.14 -10.85
C LEU A 171 16.89 -2.44 -12.18
N ARG A 172 18.08 -1.87 -12.34
CA ARG A 172 18.51 -1.25 -13.60
C ARG A 172 18.58 -2.26 -14.74
N GLY A 173 19.02 -3.48 -14.49
CA GLY A 173 19.01 -4.58 -15.46
C GLY A 173 17.61 -4.86 -15.97
N LEU A 174 16.65 -5.06 -15.07
CA LEU A 174 15.24 -5.29 -15.42
C LEU A 174 14.63 -4.12 -16.19
N LEU A 175 14.90 -2.88 -15.78
CA LEU A 175 14.42 -1.71 -16.53
C LEU A 175 14.98 -1.68 -17.96
N ARG A 176 16.26 -1.99 -18.16
CA ARG A 176 16.87 -2.07 -19.50
C ARG A 176 16.24 -3.18 -20.35
N GLU A 177 15.99 -4.36 -19.78
CA GLU A 177 15.28 -5.45 -20.45
C GLU A 177 13.87 -5.03 -20.92
N MET A 178 13.20 -4.17 -20.14
CA MET A 178 11.90 -3.60 -20.46
C MET A 178 11.98 -2.39 -21.44
N GLY A 179 13.18 -1.94 -21.81
CA GLY A 179 13.38 -0.74 -22.62
C GLY A 179 13.06 0.57 -21.89
N LEU A 180 13.14 0.58 -20.55
CA LEU A 180 12.83 1.72 -19.69
C LEU A 180 14.10 2.36 -19.13
N SER A 181 14.11 3.67 -19.03
CA SER A 181 15.22 4.44 -18.44
C SER A 181 15.05 4.68 -16.94
N SER A 182 13.83 4.57 -16.43
CA SER A 182 13.52 4.90 -15.05
C SER A 182 12.30 4.10 -14.55
N ILE A 183 12.24 3.87 -13.24
CA ILE A 183 11.12 3.20 -12.58
C ILE A 183 9.82 4.03 -12.71
N SER A 184 9.91 5.35 -12.78
CA SER A 184 8.76 6.23 -12.96
C SER A 184 8.08 6.06 -14.31
N SER A 185 8.79 5.52 -15.32
CA SER A 185 8.25 5.21 -16.63
C SER A 185 7.50 3.88 -16.66
N THR A 186 7.55 3.11 -15.57
CA THR A 186 6.89 1.81 -15.48
C THR A 186 5.38 2.02 -15.31
N ASN A 187 4.60 1.32 -16.10
CA ASN A 187 3.14 1.39 -16.07
C ASN A 187 2.53 0.02 -16.41
N ARG A 188 1.20 -0.08 -16.31
CA ARG A 188 0.47 -1.33 -16.53
C ARG A 188 0.69 -1.98 -17.90
N SER A 189 1.02 -1.20 -18.93
CA SER A 189 1.28 -1.74 -20.27
C SER A 189 2.60 -2.52 -20.37
N ASN A 190 3.50 -2.34 -19.40
CA ASN A 190 4.80 -3.01 -19.36
C ASN A 190 4.73 -4.43 -18.79
N ILE A 191 3.60 -4.82 -18.17
CA ILE A 191 3.43 -6.17 -17.61
C ILE A 191 2.38 -6.97 -18.37
N ARG A 192 2.57 -8.29 -18.38
CA ARG A 192 1.66 -9.26 -18.98
C ARG A 192 1.40 -10.39 -18.01
N ALA A 193 0.18 -10.90 -17.99
CA ALA A 193 -0.13 -12.13 -17.31
C ALA A 193 0.35 -13.32 -18.14
N LEU A 194 1.00 -14.29 -17.51
CA LEU A 194 1.40 -15.56 -18.14
C LEU A 194 0.27 -16.58 -18.09
N ASP A 195 -0.66 -16.43 -17.17
CA ASP A 195 -1.77 -17.33 -16.91
C ASP A 195 -3.11 -16.66 -17.21
N HIS A 196 -4.03 -17.43 -17.77
CA HIS A 196 -5.36 -16.95 -18.15
C HIS A 196 -6.19 -16.47 -16.95
N ASN A 197 -6.15 -17.21 -15.83
CA ASN A 197 -6.93 -16.84 -14.64
C ASN A 197 -6.39 -15.56 -14.02
N VAL A 198 -5.06 -15.42 -13.98
CA VAL A 198 -4.42 -14.18 -13.54
C VAL A 198 -4.82 -13.01 -14.46
N ALA A 199 -4.82 -13.19 -15.78
CA ALA A 199 -5.26 -12.17 -16.71
C ALA A 199 -6.71 -11.74 -16.48
N MET A 200 -7.61 -12.71 -16.25
CA MET A 200 -9.02 -12.47 -15.96
C MET A 200 -9.22 -11.70 -14.66
N GLN A 201 -8.56 -12.11 -13.59
CA GLN A 201 -8.69 -11.48 -12.26
C GLN A 201 -8.08 -10.09 -12.18
N THR A 202 -7.00 -9.86 -12.93
CA THR A 202 -6.21 -8.64 -12.86
C THR A 202 -6.52 -7.65 -13.96
N GLY A 203 -7.20 -8.09 -15.04
CA GLY A 203 -7.40 -7.32 -16.25
C GLY A 203 -6.09 -6.96 -16.97
N LEU A 204 -4.99 -7.65 -16.65
CA LEU A 204 -3.74 -7.55 -17.42
C LEU A 204 -3.92 -8.24 -18.78
N ARG A 205 -3.14 -7.80 -19.76
CA ARG A 205 -3.08 -8.50 -21.04
C ARG A 205 -2.41 -9.85 -20.85
N LEU A 206 -2.98 -10.90 -21.41
CA LEU A 206 -2.33 -12.20 -21.48
C LEU A 206 -1.16 -12.14 -22.48
N VAL A 207 -0.08 -12.87 -22.20
CA VAL A 207 1.02 -13.02 -23.14
C VAL A 207 0.48 -13.58 -24.46
N GLY A 208 0.87 -12.98 -25.57
CA GLY A 208 0.38 -13.33 -26.92
C GLY A 208 -0.92 -12.64 -27.34
N LEU A 209 -1.59 -11.91 -26.46
CA LEU A 209 -2.78 -11.14 -26.80
C LEU A 209 -2.54 -9.63 -26.69
N GLU A 210 -2.99 -8.88 -27.71
CA GLU A 210 -2.86 -7.43 -27.70
C GLU A 210 -3.91 -6.74 -26.82
N ARG A 211 -5.09 -7.35 -26.64
CA ARG A 211 -6.19 -6.81 -25.85
C ARG A 211 -6.32 -7.54 -24.52
N PRO A 212 -6.71 -6.84 -23.42
CA PRO A 212 -7.08 -7.51 -22.19
C PRO A 212 -8.25 -8.47 -22.40
N LEU A 213 -8.28 -9.57 -21.67
CA LEU A 213 -9.44 -10.44 -21.64
C LEU A 213 -10.65 -9.71 -21.05
N PRO A 214 -11.88 -10.05 -21.48
CA PRO A 214 -13.08 -9.55 -20.81
C PRO A 214 -13.05 -9.94 -19.33
N THR A 215 -13.12 -8.98 -18.43
CA THR A 215 -13.24 -9.25 -17.00
C THR A 215 -14.73 -9.47 -16.69
N TRP A 216 -15.07 -10.67 -16.28
CA TRP A 216 -16.45 -11.04 -15.88
C TRP A 216 -16.88 -10.42 -14.55
N THR A 217 -15.98 -9.68 -13.90
CA THR A 217 -16.20 -9.03 -12.60
C THR A 217 -16.61 -7.56 -12.72
N ARG A 218 -17.22 -7.17 -13.81
CA ARG A 218 -18.01 -5.94 -13.82
C ARG A 218 -19.41 -6.28 -13.33
N GLY A 219 -19.52 -6.55 -12.03
CA GLY A 219 -20.74 -6.28 -11.32
C GLY A 219 -20.85 -4.75 -11.22
N ASP A 220 -21.85 -4.22 -11.81
CA ASP A 220 -22.26 -2.83 -11.72
C ASP A 220 -22.57 -2.44 -10.29
#